data_c58e7ef5752b9f86fbe00b4a2ad3c448
#
_entry.id   c58e7ef5752b9f86fbe00b4a2ad3c448
#
_cell.length_a   1.000
_cell.length_b   1.000
_cell.length_c   1.000
_cell.angle_alpha   90.00
_cell.angle_beta   90.00
_cell.angle_gamma   90.00
#
_symmetry.space_group_name_H-M   'P 1'
#
loop_
_entity.id
_entity.type
_entity.pdbx_description
1 polymer ?
#
loop_
_entity_poly.entity_id
_entity_poly.type
_entity_poly.pdbx_seq_one_letter_code
_entity_poly.pdbx_strand_id
1 'polypeptide(L)'
;VGRRFQRYGEVHLLDLDGDEAGSFTLVDDYGNHPVEMAATIAAARGAFPGRRLLLAFQPHRYSRTRDCFEDFVKVLSTVDGLLLAEVYAAGEAPIVAADGRSLARALRLVGDVEPVFVEDVADMPRMILSAARDGDVVITMGAGSIGRVPARLARIEDVQ
;
A
#
# COMPACT_ATOMS: atom_id res chain seq x y z
N VAL A 1 -1.03 -1.70 20.62
CA VAL A 1 -1.98 -1.80 19.53
C VAL A 1 -1.29 -2.38 18.31
N GLY A 2 -1.83 -3.45 17.78
CA GLY A 2 -1.32 -4.07 16.55
C GLY A 2 -1.39 -3.13 15.36
N ARG A 3 -0.69 -3.48 14.28
CA ARG A 3 -0.68 -2.74 13.03
C ARG A 3 0.01 -1.36 13.11
N ARG A 4 0.98 -1.21 14.01
CA ARG A 4 1.86 -0.04 14.00
C ARG A 4 3.25 -0.50 13.60
N PHE A 5 3.67 -0.21 12.37
CA PHE A 5 4.92 -0.69 11.80
C PHE A 5 5.15 -2.17 12.15
N GLN A 6 4.13 -2.97 11.94
CA GLN A 6 4.16 -4.38 12.33
C GLN A 6 4.90 -5.17 11.27
N ARG A 7 6.01 -5.79 11.67
CA ARG A 7 6.83 -6.61 10.75
C ARG A 7 6.25 -8.01 10.66
N TYR A 8 6.01 -8.47 9.44
CA TYR A 8 5.54 -9.83 9.16
C TYR A 8 6.67 -10.73 8.65
N GLY A 9 7.88 -10.17 8.44
CA GLY A 9 9.02 -10.92 7.92
C GLY A 9 9.03 -10.99 6.40
N GLU A 10 9.71 -12.01 5.88
CA GLU A 10 9.92 -12.16 4.44
C GLU A 10 8.78 -12.93 3.79
N VAL A 11 8.36 -12.48 2.62
CA VAL A 11 7.43 -13.20 1.74
C VAL A 11 8.20 -13.58 0.48
N HIS A 12 8.20 -14.86 0.13
CA HIS A 12 8.94 -15.36 -1.01
C HIS A 12 8.18 -15.13 -2.31
N LEU A 13 8.92 -14.74 -3.34
CA LEU A 13 8.39 -14.57 -4.69
C LEU A 13 8.74 -15.81 -5.51
N LEU A 14 7.79 -16.26 -6.33
CA LEU A 14 7.99 -17.37 -7.25
C LEU A 14 7.91 -16.86 -8.68
N ASP A 15 8.73 -17.47 -9.55
CA ASP A 15 8.66 -17.22 -10.99
C ASP A 15 7.52 -18.04 -11.64
N LEU A 16 7.40 -17.96 -12.95
CA LEU A 16 6.36 -18.67 -13.71
C LEU A 16 6.48 -20.18 -13.63
N ASP A 17 7.68 -20.70 -13.33
CA ASP A 17 7.95 -22.13 -13.19
C ASP A 17 7.77 -22.62 -11.74
N GLY A 18 7.42 -21.73 -10.83
CA GLY A 18 7.28 -22.03 -9.41
C GLY A 18 8.58 -22.05 -8.63
N ASP A 19 9.67 -21.60 -9.23
CA ASP A 19 10.97 -21.50 -8.58
C ASP A 19 11.12 -20.18 -7.84
N GLU A 20 11.95 -20.15 -6.79
CA GLU A 20 12.17 -18.97 -5.99
C GLU A 20 12.81 -17.85 -6.81
N ALA A 21 12.17 -16.69 -6.83
CA ALA A 21 12.61 -15.50 -7.58
C ALA A 21 12.95 -14.35 -6.65
N GLY A 22 13.25 -14.63 -5.38
CA GLY A 22 13.57 -13.62 -4.38
C GLY A 22 12.52 -13.50 -3.30
N SER A 23 12.61 -12.42 -2.51
CA SER A 23 11.68 -12.16 -1.42
C SER A 23 11.56 -10.67 -1.16
N PHE A 24 10.48 -10.28 -0.49
CA PHE A 24 10.31 -8.92 0.02
C PHE A 24 9.98 -8.96 1.51
N THR A 25 10.30 -7.86 2.20
CA THR A 25 9.94 -7.68 3.61
C THR A 25 8.56 -7.05 3.69
N LEU A 26 7.66 -7.66 4.46
CA LEU A 26 6.29 -7.16 4.62
C LEU A 26 6.15 -6.42 5.94
N VAL A 27 5.64 -5.20 5.88
CA VAL A 27 5.32 -4.35 7.03
C VAL A 27 3.88 -3.90 6.90
N ASP A 28 3.13 -3.89 7.99
CA ASP A 28 1.76 -3.40 8.02
C ASP A 28 1.63 -2.24 8.99
N ASP A 29 0.87 -1.23 8.60
CA ASP A 29 0.65 -0.05 9.43
C ASP A 29 -0.79 0.45 9.30
N TYR A 30 -1.35 0.90 10.41
CA TYR A 30 -2.71 1.42 10.49
C TYR A 30 -2.86 2.83 9.91
N GLY A 31 -1.76 3.52 9.60
CA GLY A 31 -1.73 4.92 9.15
C GLY A 31 -2.78 5.22 8.09
N ASN A 32 -3.54 6.30 8.28
CA ASN A 32 -4.61 6.70 7.36
C ASN A 32 -4.71 8.21 7.20
N HIS A 33 -3.93 8.98 7.93
CA HIS A 33 -3.80 10.44 7.78
C HIS A 33 -2.42 10.73 7.19
N PRO A 34 -2.30 11.73 6.30
CA PRO A 34 -1.02 12.02 5.63
C PRO A 34 0.18 12.21 6.57
N VAL A 35 -0.04 12.82 7.74
CA VAL A 35 1.03 13.01 8.75
C VAL A 35 1.53 11.67 9.29
N GLU A 36 0.61 10.76 9.65
CA GLU A 36 0.95 9.42 10.11
C GLU A 36 1.69 8.63 9.03
N MET A 37 1.20 8.73 7.80
CA MET A 37 1.78 8.04 6.65
C MET A 37 3.22 8.51 6.39
N ALA A 38 3.45 9.82 6.42
CA ALA A 38 4.79 10.37 6.23
C ALA A 38 5.77 9.85 7.29
N ALA A 39 5.32 9.77 8.55
CA ALA A 39 6.15 9.24 9.64
C ALA A 39 6.49 7.76 9.43
N THR A 40 5.53 6.96 9.01
CA THR A 40 5.74 5.53 8.75
C THR A 40 6.69 5.31 7.57
N ILE A 41 6.52 6.07 6.50
CA ILE A 41 7.41 5.98 5.33
C ILE A 41 8.84 6.38 5.73
N ALA A 42 9.00 7.44 6.49
CA ALA A 42 10.31 7.87 6.98
C ALA A 42 10.96 6.80 7.87
N ALA A 43 10.17 6.17 8.76
CA ALA A 43 10.64 5.07 9.60
C ALA A 43 11.11 3.88 8.76
N ALA A 44 10.38 3.54 7.69
CA ALA A 44 10.75 2.47 6.78
C ALA A 44 12.05 2.80 6.02
N ARG A 45 12.21 4.03 5.56
CA ARG A 45 13.46 4.46 4.92
C ARG A 45 14.65 4.34 5.85
N GLY A 46 14.47 4.66 7.14
CA GLY A 46 15.52 4.53 8.14
C GLY A 46 15.82 3.09 8.53
N ALA A 47 14.80 2.25 8.65
CA ALA A 47 14.94 0.85 9.03
C ALA A 47 15.50 -0.02 7.90
N PHE A 48 15.23 0.33 6.65
CA PHE A 48 15.61 -0.46 5.47
C PHE A 48 16.30 0.45 4.43
N PRO A 49 17.49 0.98 4.76
CA PRO A 49 18.13 1.96 3.87
C PRO A 49 18.47 1.36 2.50
N GLY A 50 18.27 2.14 1.46
CA GLY A 50 18.59 1.77 0.08
C GLY A 50 17.64 0.77 -0.56
N ARG A 51 16.60 0.31 0.15
CA ARG A 51 15.64 -0.64 -0.40
C ARG A 51 14.45 0.09 -1.04
N ARG A 52 13.92 -0.48 -2.12
CA ARG A 52 12.75 0.05 -2.80
C ARG A 52 11.51 -0.11 -1.92
N LEU A 53 10.71 0.95 -1.77
CA LEU A 53 9.45 0.89 -1.02
C LEU A 53 8.28 0.76 -1.99
N LEU A 54 7.52 -0.32 -1.85
CA LEU A 54 6.25 -0.52 -2.53
C LEU A 54 5.14 -0.35 -1.50
N LEU A 55 4.33 0.69 -1.66
CA LEU A 55 3.23 0.98 -0.75
C LEU A 55 1.92 0.47 -1.34
N ALA A 56 1.19 -0.33 -0.56
CA ALA A 56 -0.18 -0.74 -0.85
C ALA A 56 -1.10 0.02 0.12
N PHE A 57 -1.80 1.02 -0.37
CA PHE A 57 -2.56 1.95 0.46
C PHE A 57 -4.04 1.92 0.12
N GLN A 58 -4.87 1.90 1.18
CA GLN A 58 -6.31 2.09 1.05
C GLN A 58 -6.71 3.34 1.82
N PRO A 59 -7.19 4.39 1.14
CA PRO A 59 -7.72 5.57 1.83
C PRO A 59 -8.93 5.18 2.69
N HIS A 60 -9.10 5.88 3.81
CA HIS A 60 -10.18 5.63 4.75
C HIS A 60 -11.10 6.86 4.78
N ARG A 61 -12.33 6.68 4.33
CA ARG A 61 -13.38 7.70 4.19
C ARG A 61 -13.18 8.66 3.02
N TYR A 62 -14.25 8.88 2.29
CA TYR A 62 -14.26 9.86 1.19
C TYR A 62 -14.06 11.28 1.68
N SER A 63 -14.65 11.63 2.83
CA SER A 63 -14.50 12.98 3.40
C SER A 63 -13.06 13.31 3.75
N ARG A 64 -12.31 12.37 4.34
CA ARG A 64 -10.88 12.57 4.62
C ARG A 64 -10.06 12.69 3.35
N THR A 65 -10.36 11.85 2.35
CA THR A 65 -9.67 11.91 1.06
C THR A 65 -9.87 13.25 0.40
N ARG A 66 -11.10 13.80 0.45
CA ARG A 66 -11.39 15.15 -0.05
C ARG A 66 -10.63 16.22 0.71
N ASP A 67 -10.71 16.18 2.05
CA ASP A 67 -10.19 17.25 2.89
C ASP A 67 -8.66 17.31 2.91
N CYS A 68 -8.00 16.16 2.74
CA CYS A 68 -6.54 16.06 2.75
C CYS A 68 -5.97 15.68 1.37
N PHE A 69 -6.71 15.95 0.30
CA PHE A 69 -6.39 15.42 -1.05
C PHE A 69 -4.96 15.79 -1.49
N GLU A 70 -4.60 17.06 -1.38
CA GLU A 70 -3.26 17.51 -1.79
C GLU A 70 -2.16 16.93 -0.91
N ASP A 71 -2.42 16.76 0.38
CA ASP A 71 -1.47 16.14 1.30
C ASP A 71 -1.29 14.65 1.00
N PHE A 72 -2.36 13.95 0.60
CA PHE A 72 -2.23 12.57 0.13
C PHE A 72 -1.40 12.47 -1.13
N VAL A 73 -1.63 13.35 -2.09
CA VAL A 73 -0.82 13.38 -3.33
C VAL A 73 0.65 13.58 -2.98
N LYS A 74 0.95 14.50 -2.09
CA LYS A 74 2.32 14.79 -1.66
C LYS A 74 2.99 13.58 -1.00
N VAL A 75 2.34 12.97 -0.01
CA VAL A 75 2.93 11.85 0.73
C VAL A 75 3.05 10.59 -0.13
N LEU A 76 2.05 10.30 -0.94
CA LEU A 76 2.06 9.13 -1.81
C LEU A 76 3.09 9.25 -2.94
N SER A 77 3.49 10.47 -3.29
CA SER A 77 4.53 10.70 -4.30
C SER A 77 5.95 10.42 -3.78
N THR A 78 6.11 10.13 -2.49
CA THR A 78 7.44 9.87 -1.88
C THR A 78 7.86 8.42 -1.91
N VAL A 79 6.98 7.50 -2.30
CA VAL A 79 7.31 6.08 -2.39
C VAL A 79 7.81 5.71 -3.79
N ASP A 80 8.43 4.54 -3.91
CA ASP A 80 9.01 4.09 -5.18
C ASP A 80 8.00 3.38 -6.07
N GLY A 81 7.03 2.69 -5.47
CA GLY A 81 5.92 2.05 -6.16
C GLY A 81 4.66 2.19 -5.35
N LEU A 82 3.51 2.24 -6.00
CA LEU A 82 2.23 2.46 -5.33
C LEU A 82 1.13 1.59 -5.93
N LEU A 83 0.49 0.81 -5.07
CA LEU A 83 -0.77 0.13 -5.34
C LEU A 83 -1.84 0.84 -4.52
N LEU A 84 -2.83 1.44 -5.19
CA LEU A 84 -3.82 2.29 -4.55
C LEU A 84 -5.19 1.65 -4.65
N ALA A 85 -5.75 1.25 -3.51
CA ALA A 85 -7.09 0.67 -3.45
C ALA A 85 -8.17 1.75 -3.47
N GLU A 86 -9.40 1.36 -3.81
CA GLU A 86 -10.55 2.25 -3.65
C GLU A 86 -10.76 2.60 -2.18
N VAL A 87 -11.32 3.77 -1.94
CA VAL A 87 -11.59 4.28 -0.60
C VAL A 87 -12.46 3.32 0.20
N TYR A 88 -12.07 3.04 1.43
CA TYR A 88 -12.91 2.35 2.39
C TYR A 88 -13.95 3.34 2.92
N ALA A 89 -15.21 3.13 2.57
CA ALA A 89 -16.26 4.12 2.78
C ALA A 89 -16.59 4.40 4.25
N ALA A 90 -16.48 3.40 5.11
CA ALA A 90 -16.82 3.50 6.54
C ALA A 90 -18.23 4.06 6.77
N GLY A 91 -19.19 3.66 5.93
CA GLY A 91 -20.57 4.10 6.01
C GLY A 91 -20.89 5.39 5.25
N GLU A 92 -19.90 6.04 4.67
CA GLU A 92 -20.14 7.26 3.87
C GLU A 92 -20.61 6.92 2.46
N ALA A 93 -21.35 7.84 1.86
CA ALA A 93 -21.61 7.81 0.44
C ALA A 93 -20.38 8.29 -0.35
N PRO A 94 -20.16 7.79 -1.57
CA PRO A 94 -19.07 8.29 -2.40
C PRO A 94 -19.18 9.80 -2.64
N ILE A 95 -18.02 10.47 -2.66
CA ILE A 95 -17.92 11.90 -2.95
C ILE A 95 -17.21 12.06 -4.29
N VAL A 96 -17.80 12.81 -5.19
CA VAL A 96 -17.22 13.07 -6.51
C VAL A 96 -15.84 13.71 -6.36
N ALA A 97 -14.89 13.23 -7.16
CA ALA A 97 -13.50 13.69 -7.18
C ALA A 97 -12.71 13.40 -5.90
N ALA A 98 -13.24 12.57 -5.00
CA ALA A 98 -12.55 12.14 -3.77
C ALA A 98 -12.39 10.62 -3.67
N ASP A 99 -12.50 9.92 -4.77
CA ASP A 99 -12.33 8.45 -4.85
C ASP A 99 -10.89 8.07 -5.20
N GLY A 100 -10.62 6.76 -5.21
CA GLY A 100 -9.29 6.24 -5.49
C GLY A 100 -8.82 6.55 -6.91
N ARG A 101 -9.72 6.54 -7.89
CA ARG A 101 -9.38 6.86 -9.28
C ARG A 101 -8.97 8.33 -9.44
N SER A 102 -9.66 9.23 -8.76
CA SER A 102 -9.33 10.66 -8.76
C SER A 102 -7.96 10.90 -8.15
N LEU A 103 -7.65 10.21 -7.06
CA LEU A 103 -6.35 10.30 -6.42
C LEU A 103 -5.25 9.74 -7.32
N ALA A 104 -5.48 8.60 -7.96
CA ALA A 104 -4.53 8.02 -8.91
C ALA A 104 -4.25 8.97 -10.09
N ARG A 105 -5.30 9.60 -10.61
CA ARG A 105 -5.15 10.58 -11.70
C ARG A 105 -4.28 11.76 -11.28
N ALA A 106 -4.52 12.30 -10.09
CA ALA A 106 -3.72 13.41 -9.57
C ALA A 106 -2.24 13.02 -9.40
N LEU A 107 -1.98 11.80 -8.93
CA LEU A 107 -0.63 11.27 -8.77
C LEU A 107 0.08 11.12 -10.11
N ARG A 108 -0.62 10.68 -11.16
CA ARG A 108 -0.04 10.59 -12.51
C ARG A 108 0.32 11.95 -13.08
N LEU A 109 -0.48 12.97 -12.78
CA LEU A 109 -0.19 14.34 -13.22
C LEU A 109 1.07 14.91 -12.57
N VAL A 110 1.33 14.58 -11.30
CA VAL A 110 2.59 14.96 -10.63
C VAL A 110 3.77 14.20 -11.25
N GLY A 111 3.61 12.92 -11.51
CA GLY A 111 4.59 12.11 -12.25
C GLY A 111 5.74 11.55 -11.46
N ASP A 112 5.78 11.72 -10.13
CA ASP A 112 6.85 11.18 -9.28
C ASP A 112 6.69 9.68 -9.01
N VAL A 113 5.48 9.16 -9.08
CA VAL A 113 5.17 7.74 -8.93
C VAL A 113 4.08 7.37 -9.93
N GLU A 114 4.13 6.14 -10.45
CA GLU A 114 3.08 5.59 -11.32
C GLU A 114 2.16 4.72 -10.49
N PRO A 115 0.97 5.21 -10.11
CA PRO A 115 0.06 4.42 -9.29
C PRO A 115 -0.62 3.33 -10.11
N VAL A 116 -0.80 2.16 -9.50
CA VAL A 116 -1.65 1.11 -10.03
C VAL A 116 -2.92 1.10 -9.18
N PHE A 117 -4.05 1.39 -9.79
CA PHE A 117 -5.32 1.39 -9.09
C PHE A 117 -5.86 -0.03 -8.93
N VAL A 118 -6.24 -0.39 -7.71
CA VAL A 118 -6.79 -1.69 -7.34
C VAL A 118 -8.23 -1.46 -6.89
N GLU A 119 -9.18 -1.73 -7.77
CA GLU A 119 -10.59 -1.42 -7.51
C GLU A 119 -11.15 -2.19 -6.32
N ASP A 120 -10.82 -3.48 -6.21
CA ASP A 120 -11.24 -4.34 -5.11
C ASP A 120 -10.04 -4.71 -4.27
N VAL A 121 -10.07 -4.34 -2.98
CA VAL A 121 -8.97 -4.64 -2.04
C VAL A 121 -8.74 -6.14 -1.89
N ALA A 122 -9.73 -6.98 -2.20
CA ALA A 122 -9.56 -8.44 -2.20
C ALA A 122 -8.53 -8.90 -3.23
N ASP A 123 -8.27 -8.11 -4.26
CA ASP A 123 -7.25 -8.38 -5.27
C ASP A 123 -5.85 -7.90 -4.85
N MET A 124 -5.75 -7.16 -3.76
CA MET A 124 -4.49 -6.56 -3.35
C MET A 124 -3.37 -7.58 -3.13
N PRO A 125 -3.60 -8.74 -2.47
CA PRO A 125 -2.52 -9.73 -2.31
C PRO A 125 -1.92 -10.16 -3.65
N ARG A 126 -2.76 -10.45 -4.63
CA ARG A 126 -2.32 -10.84 -5.98
C ARG A 126 -1.55 -9.71 -6.66
N MET A 127 -2.03 -8.49 -6.52
CA MET A 127 -1.38 -7.31 -7.11
C MET A 127 -0.03 -7.04 -6.47
N ILE A 128 0.11 -7.23 -5.16
CA ILE A 128 1.39 -7.11 -4.46
C ILE A 128 2.38 -8.13 -4.99
N LEU A 129 1.98 -9.41 -5.08
CA LEU A 129 2.87 -10.46 -5.59
C LEU A 129 3.31 -10.19 -7.03
N SER A 130 2.45 -9.56 -7.84
CA SER A 130 2.78 -9.20 -9.22
C SER A 130 3.73 -8.00 -9.31
N ALA A 131 3.62 -7.04 -8.41
CA ALA A 131 4.37 -5.77 -8.47
C ALA A 131 5.67 -5.80 -7.67
N ALA A 132 5.76 -6.63 -6.62
CA ALA A 132 6.92 -6.68 -5.74
C ALA A 132 8.12 -7.29 -6.45
N ARG A 133 9.30 -6.81 -6.09
CA ARG A 133 10.59 -7.28 -6.61
C ARG A 133 11.45 -7.78 -5.47
N ASP A 134 12.43 -8.61 -5.80
CA ASP A 134 13.41 -9.05 -4.81
C ASP A 134 14.07 -7.86 -4.12
N GLY A 135 14.12 -7.91 -2.79
CA GLY A 135 14.69 -6.84 -1.97
C GLY A 135 13.74 -5.71 -1.61
N ASP A 136 12.52 -5.73 -2.11
CA ASP A 136 11.54 -4.70 -1.77
C ASP A 136 11.15 -4.73 -0.30
N VAL A 137 10.76 -3.56 0.21
CA VAL A 137 9.94 -3.44 1.42
C VAL A 137 8.54 -3.11 0.97
N VAL A 138 7.60 -3.98 1.26
CA VAL A 138 6.18 -3.77 0.96
C VAL A 138 5.48 -3.33 2.22
N ILE A 139 4.82 -2.18 2.15
CA ILE A 139 4.05 -1.65 3.28
C ILE A 139 2.57 -1.70 2.90
N THR A 140 1.77 -2.44 3.67
CA THR A 140 0.31 -2.35 3.59
C THR A 140 -0.15 -1.31 4.59
N MET A 141 -0.94 -0.34 4.15
CA MET A 141 -1.28 0.81 4.97
C MET A 141 -2.74 1.21 4.82
N GLY A 142 -3.38 1.48 5.94
CA GLY A 142 -4.75 1.94 5.99
C GLY A 142 -5.51 1.40 7.20
N ALA A 143 -6.62 2.06 7.55
CA ALA A 143 -7.44 1.70 8.72
C ALA A 143 -8.58 0.73 8.37
N GLY A 144 -8.85 0.51 7.08
CA GLY A 144 -9.98 -0.28 6.62
C GLY A 144 -9.65 -1.74 6.34
N SER A 145 -10.34 -2.30 5.36
CA SER A 145 -10.26 -3.73 5.02
C SER A 145 -8.89 -4.18 4.50
N ILE A 146 -8.02 -3.26 4.11
CA ILE A 146 -6.65 -3.59 3.73
C ILE A 146 -5.88 -4.26 4.89
N GLY A 147 -6.32 -4.08 6.12
CA GLY A 147 -5.74 -4.74 7.29
C GLY A 147 -5.77 -6.26 7.24
N ARG A 148 -6.57 -6.85 6.35
CA ARG A 148 -6.65 -8.30 6.15
C ARG A 148 -5.59 -8.84 5.19
N VAL A 149 -4.94 -7.96 4.43
CA VAL A 149 -4.01 -8.35 3.36
C VAL A 149 -2.77 -9.06 3.90
N PRO A 150 -2.11 -8.60 4.98
CA PRO A 150 -0.91 -9.29 5.47
C PRO A 150 -1.12 -10.77 5.80
N ALA A 151 -2.23 -11.10 6.47
CA ALA A 151 -2.53 -12.49 6.82
C ALA A 151 -2.77 -13.35 5.56
N ARG A 152 -3.34 -12.76 4.50
CA ARG A 152 -3.54 -13.47 3.23
C ARG A 152 -2.23 -13.75 2.53
N LEU A 153 -1.30 -12.79 2.55
CA LEU A 153 0.04 -12.99 1.98
C LEU A 153 0.80 -14.09 2.73
N ALA A 154 0.73 -14.09 4.05
CA ALA A 154 1.36 -15.13 4.87
C ALA A 154 0.79 -16.51 4.56
N ARG A 155 -0.54 -16.64 4.37
CA ARG A 155 -1.17 -17.92 4.02
C ARG A 155 -0.80 -18.40 2.63
N ILE A 156 -0.65 -17.50 1.68
CA ILE A 156 -0.20 -17.86 0.32
C ILE A 156 1.21 -18.43 0.39
N GLU A 157 2.09 -17.84 1.19
CA GLU A 157 3.44 -18.35 1.41
C GLU A 157 3.41 -19.75 2.02
N ASP A 158 2.57 -19.97 3.03
CA ASP A 158 2.46 -21.26 3.70
C ASP A 158 1.97 -22.38 2.76
N VAL A 159 1.22 -22.03 1.72
CA VAL A 159 0.69 -22.98 0.74
C VAL A 159 1.67 -23.23 -0.41
N GLN A 160 2.56 -22.29 -0.64
CA GLN A 160 3.61 -22.40 -1.65
C GLN A 160 4.77 -23.25 -1.15
#